data_c12c4332937d960f8eb9193fc9a9ef1c
#
_entry.id   c12c4332937d960f8eb9193fc9a9ef1c
#
_cell.length_a   1.000
_cell.length_b   1.000
_cell.length_c   1.000
_cell.angle_alpha   90.00
_cell.angle_beta   90.00
_cell.angle_gamma   90.00
#
_symmetry.space_group_name_H-M   'P 1'
#
loop_
_entity.id
_entity.type
_entity.pdbx_description
1 polymer ?
#
loop_
_entity_poly.entity_id
_entity_poly.type
_entity_poly.pdbx_seq_one_letter_code
_entity_poly.pdbx_strand_id
1 'polypeptide(L)'
;PTQNYTRYSLRGSFDQGVGKYFRFGLVNNTNYNVTKGSNIGLYGVLAMSPIANPYNADGTLKRTVKYNSQDESFVLTRGVVEELEDSWLSKTEGFGTYNNLFAEVKCPWVEGLKYRVNLGLNYRSTKGGSFTGEGINSTTADTPSTASLNHSETTNWTVENLLTYDRTFGKHQLNVVGMYSAEQTVYTRSDVAGRDIPAEYFQFYNIGRAEGTITVNPDNWNYQKSGLMSWMGRVMYTYDNRYMLMATVRADASSRLAKGHQWHTYP
;
A
#
# COMPACT_ATOMS: atom_id res chain seq x y z
N PRO A 1 10.95 13.49 20.68
CA PRO A 1 10.05 12.56 19.99
C PRO A 1 10.69 12.12 18.69
N THR A 2 11.25 10.94 18.71
CA THR A 2 11.95 10.37 17.56
C THR A 2 10.98 9.57 16.72
N GLN A 3 10.64 10.09 15.54
CA GLN A 3 10.08 9.24 14.51
C GLN A 3 11.15 8.27 14.05
N ASN A 4 10.86 6.99 14.15
CA ASN A 4 11.75 5.93 13.72
C ASN A 4 11.07 5.13 12.60
N TYR A 5 11.78 4.96 11.49
CA TYR A 5 11.37 4.11 10.39
C TYR A 5 12.41 3.01 10.16
N THR A 6 11.98 1.79 10.30
CA THR A 6 12.82 0.62 10.04
C THR A 6 12.22 -0.19 8.90
N ARG A 7 13.03 -0.58 7.94
CA ARG A 7 12.61 -1.41 6.82
C ARG A 7 13.58 -2.55 6.58
N TYR A 8 13.04 -3.74 6.46
CA TYR A 8 13.73 -4.94 5.99
C TYR A 8 13.21 -5.30 4.61
N SER A 9 14.10 -5.59 3.67
CA SER A 9 13.73 -5.95 2.31
C SER A 9 14.55 -7.16 1.84
N LEU A 10 13.84 -8.13 1.28
CA LEU A 10 14.45 -9.30 0.64
C LEU A 10 14.03 -9.31 -0.83
N ARG A 11 14.99 -9.42 -1.72
CA ARG A 11 14.75 -9.59 -3.15
C ARG A 11 15.48 -10.82 -3.65
N GLY A 12 14.77 -11.69 -4.33
CA GLY A 12 15.31 -12.86 -5.00
C GLY A 12 14.82 -12.93 -6.45
N SER A 13 15.67 -13.41 -7.34
CA SER A 13 15.27 -13.72 -8.70
C SER A 13 15.90 -15.06 -9.12
N PHE A 14 15.10 -15.83 -9.79
CA PHE A 14 15.50 -17.13 -10.34
C PHE A 14 14.99 -17.23 -11.76
N ASP A 15 15.83 -17.71 -12.67
CA ASP A 15 15.52 -17.90 -14.08
C ASP A 15 16.26 -19.14 -14.57
N GLN A 16 15.53 -20.13 -15.03
CA GLN A 16 16.08 -21.42 -15.41
C GLN A 16 15.51 -21.91 -16.74
N GLY A 17 16.40 -22.21 -17.66
CA GLY A 17 16.09 -23.00 -18.85
C GLY A 17 16.19 -24.49 -18.58
N VAL A 18 15.24 -25.26 -19.09
CA VAL A 18 15.21 -26.72 -19.03
C VAL A 18 15.17 -27.26 -20.45
N GLY A 19 16.27 -27.83 -20.88
CA GLY A 19 16.42 -28.27 -22.27
C GLY A 19 16.33 -27.10 -23.25
N LYS A 20 15.82 -27.40 -24.47
CA LYS A 20 15.72 -26.40 -25.56
C LYS A 20 14.40 -25.64 -25.58
N TYR A 21 13.38 -26.17 -24.92
CA TYR A 21 12.00 -25.75 -25.13
C TYR A 21 11.32 -25.10 -23.94
N PHE A 22 11.83 -25.34 -22.73
CA PHE A 22 11.18 -24.86 -21.52
C PHE A 22 12.06 -23.88 -20.74
N ARG A 23 11.46 -22.79 -20.24
CA ARG A 23 12.09 -21.80 -19.37
C ARG A 23 11.08 -21.33 -18.32
N PHE A 24 11.50 -21.19 -17.10
CA PHE A 24 10.67 -20.65 -16.04
C PHE A 24 11.49 -19.77 -15.11
N GLY A 25 10.80 -18.90 -14.41
CA GLY A 25 11.47 -18.04 -13.45
C GLY A 25 10.50 -17.45 -12.43
N LEU A 26 11.12 -16.89 -11.40
CA LEU A 26 10.46 -16.23 -10.28
C LEU A 26 11.25 -14.98 -9.95
N VAL A 27 10.54 -13.87 -9.74
CA VAL A 27 11.06 -12.67 -9.07
C VAL A 27 10.22 -12.43 -7.84
N ASN A 28 10.86 -12.42 -6.68
CA ASN A 28 10.24 -12.09 -5.39
C ASN A 28 10.82 -10.79 -4.86
N ASN A 29 9.97 -9.95 -4.31
CA ASN A 29 10.35 -8.77 -3.54
C ASN A 29 9.44 -8.70 -2.32
N THR A 30 10.01 -9.00 -1.15
CA THR A 30 9.29 -8.98 0.13
C THR A 30 9.88 -7.89 1.00
N ASN A 31 9.03 -7.12 1.66
CA ASN A 31 9.43 -6.08 2.58
C ASN A 31 8.57 -6.09 3.84
N TYR A 32 9.20 -5.74 4.94
CA TYR A 32 8.56 -5.47 6.22
C TYR A 32 9.07 -4.14 6.74
N ASN A 33 8.17 -3.28 7.15
CA ASN A 33 8.51 -1.96 7.68
C ASN A 33 7.74 -1.66 8.96
N VAL A 34 8.40 -0.94 9.84
CA VAL A 34 7.84 -0.44 11.09
C VAL A 34 8.12 1.05 11.19
N THR A 35 7.06 1.82 11.38
CA THR A 35 7.14 3.23 11.74
C THR A 35 6.69 3.37 13.18
N LYS A 36 7.49 4.00 14.01
CA LYS A 36 7.14 4.36 15.39
C LYS A 36 7.33 5.86 15.58
N GLY A 37 6.57 6.42 16.50
CA GLY A 37 6.65 7.82 16.88
C GLY A 37 5.47 8.63 16.39
N SER A 38 5.14 9.67 17.14
CA SER A 38 4.03 10.57 16.86
C SER A 38 4.43 11.61 15.82
N ASN A 39 3.52 11.93 14.92
CA ASN A 39 3.75 13.01 13.96
C ASN A 39 3.52 14.34 14.65
N ILE A 40 4.60 15.02 14.99
CA ILE A 40 4.54 16.40 15.48
C ILE A 40 4.39 17.30 14.27
N GLY A 41 3.21 17.92 14.14
CA GLY A 41 2.95 18.88 13.09
C GLY A 41 3.89 20.08 13.22
N LEU A 42 4.82 20.24 12.29
CA LEU A 42 5.72 21.41 12.24
C LEU A 42 4.95 22.74 12.29
N TYR A 43 3.73 22.77 11.75
CA TYR A 43 2.86 23.93 11.80
C TYR A 43 2.60 24.38 13.24
N GLY A 44 2.25 23.46 14.16
CA GLY A 44 2.01 23.78 15.56
C GLY A 44 3.23 24.39 16.26
N VAL A 45 4.42 23.92 15.89
CA VAL A 45 5.69 24.48 16.44
C VAL A 45 6.01 25.84 15.84
N LEU A 46 5.86 25.99 14.51
CA LEU A 46 6.16 27.25 13.81
C LEU A 46 5.13 28.35 14.09
N ALA A 47 3.90 27.99 14.38
CA ALA A 47 2.84 28.93 14.72
C ALA A 47 2.94 29.44 16.17
N MET A 48 3.76 28.83 17.02
CA MET A 48 3.96 29.27 18.39
C MET A 48 4.74 30.57 18.45
N SER A 49 4.35 31.50 19.33
CA SER A 49 5.11 32.72 19.55
C SER A 49 6.54 32.39 20.00
N PRO A 50 7.57 32.97 19.39
CA PRO A 50 8.97 32.70 19.75
C PRO A 50 9.34 33.14 21.20
N ILE A 51 8.50 33.97 21.84
CA ILE A 51 8.66 34.38 23.23
C ILE A 51 7.77 33.57 24.19
N ALA A 52 7.01 32.62 23.68
CA ALA A 52 6.17 31.77 24.52
C ALA A 52 7.04 30.87 25.40
N ASN A 53 6.86 30.97 26.71
CA ASN A 53 7.55 30.12 27.66
C ASN A 53 6.69 28.88 27.96
N PRO A 54 7.15 27.66 27.59
CA PRO A 54 6.40 26.44 27.86
C PRO A 54 6.48 25.98 29.32
N TYR A 55 7.30 26.63 30.17
CA TYR A 55 7.53 26.22 31.56
C TYR A 55 6.85 27.18 32.55
N ASN A 56 6.38 26.61 33.64
CA ASN A 56 5.98 27.31 34.85
C ASN A 56 7.22 27.83 35.63
N ALA A 57 7.02 28.67 36.64
CA ALA A 57 8.08 29.17 37.47
C ALA A 57 8.81 28.08 38.27
N ASP A 58 8.17 26.96 38.54
CA ASP A 58 8.70 25.76 39.21
C ASP A 58 9.42 24.81 38.27
N GLY A 59 9.51 25.15 36.98
CA GLY A 59 10.14 24.28 35.94
C GLY A 59 9.25 23.23 35.37
N THR A 60 8.00 23.08 35.81
CA THR A 60 7.05 22.16 35.22
C THR A 60 6.49 22.64 33.88
N LEU A 61 6.10 21.74 33.00
CA LEU A 61 5.51 22.10 31.71
C LEU A 61 4.10 22.66 31.87
N LYS A 62 3.83 23.77 31.20
CA LYS A 62 2.48 24.30 31.05
C LYS A 62 1.64 23.38 30.16
N ARG A 63 0.38 23.24 30.50
CA ARG A 63 -0.60 22.51 29.68
C ARG A 63 -1.04 23.31 28.46
N THR A 64 -1.17 24.62 28.62
CA THR A 64 -1.52 25.55 27.56
C THR A 64 -0.53 26.70 27.50
N VAL A 65 -0.31 27.23 26.33
CA VAL A 65 0.59 28.37 26.07
C VAL A 65 -0.19 29.44 25.31
N LYS A 66 0.02 30.69 25.63
CA LYS A 66 -0.60 31.78 24.87
C LYS A 66 -0.05 31.80 23.45
N TYR A 67 -0.98 31.77 22.48
CA TYR A 67 -0.63 31.79 21.07
C TYR A 67 -0.29 33.17 20.57
N ASN A 68 -1.02 34.20 21.02
CA ASN A 68 -0.85 35.57 20.65
C ASN A 68 -1.11 36.54 21.84
N SER A 69 -1.03 37.85 21.60
CA SER A 69 -1.31 38.87 22.57
C SER A 69 -2.78 39.01 23.01
N GLN A 70 -3.71 38.32 22.37
CA GLN A 70 -5.14 38.40 22.60
C GLN A 70 -5.68 37.32 23.54
N ASP A 71 -4.82 36.75 24.38
CA ASP A 71 -5.18 35.72 25.39
C ASP A 71 -5.67 34.38 24.83
N GLU A 72 -5.56 34.16 23.54
CA GLU A 72 -5.81 32.83 22.98
C GLU A 72 -4.77 31.83 23.49
N SER A 73 -5.23 30.76 24.09
CA SER A 73 -4.38 29.68 24.56
C SER A 73 -4.51 28.49 23.62
N PHE A 74 -3.41 27.86 23.37
CA PHE A 74 -3.42 26.65 22.57
C PHE A 74 -2.72 25.51 23.32
N VAL A 75 -3.10 24.28 23.02
CA VAL A 75 -2.55 23.10 23.70
C VAL A 75 -1.09 22.94 23.32
N LEU A 76 -0.23 22.90 24.32
CA LEU A 76 1.16 22.54 24.13
C LEU A 76 1.24 21.05 23.82
N THR A 77 1.82 20.71 22.67
CA THR A 77 2.14 19.32 22.36
C THR A 77 3.36 18.92 23.16
N ARG A 78 3.14 18.27 24.29
CA ARG A 78 4.21 17.89 25.25
C ARG A 78 5.32 17.07 24.58
N GLY A 79 4.98 16.18 23.64
CA GLY A 79 5.95 15.41 22.88
C GLY A 79 6.96 16.21 22.07
N VAL A 80 6.81 17.55 21.94
CA VAL A 80 7.81 18.46 21.35
C VAL A 80 8.97 18.71 22.30
N VAL A 81 8.69 18.75 23.60
CA VAL A 81 9.64 19.19 24.65
C VAL A 81 10.05 18.05 25.59
N GLU A 82 9.30 16.96 25.63
CA GLU A 82 9.63 15.78 26.42
C GLU A 82 9.34 14.48 25.68
N GLU A 83 9.99 13.41 26.08
CA GLU A 83 9.67 12.07 25.59
C GLU A 83 8.49 11.50 26.38
N LEU A 84 7.40 11.20 25.67
CA LEU A 84 6.16 10.67 26.26
C LEU A 84 6.08 9.13 26.14
N GLU A 85 7.07 8.54 25.45
CA GLU A 85 7.21 7.08 25.29
C GLU A 85 5.86 6.35 25.10
N ASP A 86 5.46 5.60 26.11
CA ASP A 86 4.25 4.78 26.09
C ASP A 86 2.95 5.58 26.26
N SER A 87 3.02 6.78 26.82
CA SER A 87 1.84 7.64 27.02
C SER A 87 1.36 8.33 25.73
N TRP A 88 2.18 8.38 24.69
CA TRP A 88 1.81 8.90 23.37
C TRP A 88 2.48 8.12 22.25
N LEU A 89 1.85 7.03 21.86
CA LEU A 89 2.39 6.08 20.90
C LEU A 89 1.62 6.11 19.59
N SER A 90 2.36 6.11 18.50
CA SER A 90 1.85 5.76 17.17
C SER A 90 2.79 4.74 16.54
N LYS A 91 2.21 3.62 16.07
CA LYS A 91 2.98 2.54 15.47
C LYS A 91 2.25 2.05 14.22
N THR A 92 2.98 1.93 13.12
CA THR A 92 2.46 1.32 11.90
C THR A 92 3.42 0.23 11.44
N GLU A 93 2.88 -0.96 11.21
CA GLU A 93 3.59 -2.11 10.66
C GLU A 93 3.05 -2.39 9.27
N GLY A 94 3.94 -2.54 8.30
CA GLY A 94 3.60 -2.88 6.92
C GLY A 94 4.35 -4.12 6.47
N PHE A 95 3.62 -5.07 5.92
CA PHE A 95 4.18 -6.23 5.23
C PHE A 95 3.73 -6.22 3.78
N GLY A 96 4.66 -6.44 2.85
CA GLY A 96 4.35 -6.53 1.43
C GLY A 96 5.19 -7.61 0.75
N THR A 97 4.56 -8.44 -0.07
CA THR A 97 5.25 -9.39 -0.93
C THR A 97 4.72 -9.29 -2.35
N TYR A 98 5.63 -9.21 -3.30
CA TYR A 98 5.37 -9.07 -4.72
C TYR A 98 6.10 -10.18 -5.44
N ASN A 99 5.33 -11.06 -6.07
CA ASN A 99 5.86 -12.26 -6.70
C ASN A 99 5.43 -12.28 -8.16
N ASN A 100 6.40 -12.39 -9.06
CA ASN A 100 6.17 -12.58 -10.48
C ASN A 100 6.79 -13.91 -10.89
N LEU A 101 5.95 -14.84 -11.30
CA LEU A 101 6.36 -16.13 -11.85
C LEU A 101 6.10 -16.13 -13.36
N PHE A 102 6.94 -16.83 -14.10
CA PHE A 102 6.64 -17.11 -15.49
C PHE A 102 7.05 -18.52 -15.87
N ALA A 103 6.33 -19.06 -16.84
CA ALA A 103 6.72 -20.25 -17.55
C ALA A 103 6.56 -19.99 -19.05
N GLU A 104 7.56 -20.41 -19.82
CA GLU A 104 7.63 -20.26 -21.28
C GLU A 104 7.92 -21.61 -21.92
N VAL A 105 7.17 -21.97 -22.93
CA VAL A 105 7.38 -23.17 -23.76
C VAL A 105 7.50 -22.74 -25.21
N LYS A 106 8.57 -23.20 -25.85
CA LYS A 106 8.76 -23.11 -27.30
C LYS A 106 8.20 -24.33 -27.96
N CYS A 107 7.37 -24.15 -28.97
CA CYS A 107 6.74 -25.26 -29.68
C CYS A 107 7.81 -26.02 -30.51
N PRO A 108 8.03 -27.31 -30.26
CA PRO A 108 9.06 -28.06 -31.00
C PRO A 108 8.69 -28.34 -32.45
N TRP A 109 7.40 -28.34 -32.78
CA TRP A 109 6.89 -28.66 -34.12
C TRP A 109 6.64 -27.43 -35.00
N VAL A 110 6.56 -26.24 -34.40
CA VAL A 110 6.32 -24.97 -35.10
C VAL A 110 7.40 -23.99 -34.73
N GLU A 111 8.35 -23.81 -35.63
CA GLU A 111 9.46 -22.86 -35.46
C GLU A 111 8.93 -21.44 -35.28
N GLY A 112 9.45 -20.72 -34.27
CA GLY A 112 9.03 -19.38 -33.93
C GLY A 112 7.80 -19.25 -33.04
N LEU A 113 7.08 -20.36 -32.79
CA LEU A 113 5.90 -20.35 -31.90
C LEU A 113 6.33 -20.59 -30.44
N LYS A 114 5.91 -19.69 -29.56
CA LYS A 114 6.10 -19.82 -28.11
C LYS A 114 4.85 -19.41 -27.35
N TYR A 115 4.63 -20.09 -26.24
CA TYR A 115 3.60 -19.74 -25.27
C TYR A 115 4.25 -19.39 -23.94
N ARG A 116 3.79 -18.31 -23.35
CA ARG A 116 4.27 -17.85 -22.04
C ARG A 116 3.08 -17.51 -21.15
N VAL A 117 3.13 -17.98 -19.92
CA VAL A 117 2.24 -17.57 -18.85
C VAL A 117 3.04 -16.76 -17.83
N ASN A 118 2.52 -15.60 -17.45
CA ASN A 118 3.01 -14.81 -16.32
C ASN A 118 1.93 -14.84 -15.22
N LEU A 119 2.37 -15.03 -13.98
CA LEU A 119 1.54 -15.01 -12.80
C LEU A 119 2.09 -13.98 -11.82
N GLY A 120 1.35 -12.91 -11.57
CA GLY A 120 1.61 -11.94 -10.53
C GLY A 120 0.80 -12.29 -9.28
N LEU A 121 1.43 -12.34 -8.12
CA LEU A 121 0.80 -12.56 -6.83
C LEU A 121 1.34 -11.51 -5.84
N ASN A 122 0.50 -10.54 -5.48
CA ASN A 122 0.87 -9.44 -4.63
C ASN A 122 -0.02 -9.44 -3.40
N TYR A 123 0.61 -9.35 -2.25
CA TYR A 123 -0.08 -9.21 -0.97
C TYR A 123 0.53 -8.07 -0.18
N ARG A 124 -0.31 -7.22 0.39
CA ARG A 124 0.08 -6.14 1.27
C ARG A 124 -0.84 -6.12 2.48
N SER A 125 -0.25 -6.05 3.66
CA SER A 125 -0.95 -5.87 4.93
C SER A 125 -0.36 -4.67 5.65
N THR A 126 -1.22 -3.84 6.23
CA THR A 126 -0.81 -2.70 7.05
C THR A 126 -1.64 -2.72 8.34
N LYS A 127 -0.96 -2.67 9.47
CA LYS A 127 -1.56 -2.58 10.80
C LYS A 127 -1.06 -1.30 11.47
N GLY A 128 -1.97 -0.39 11.79
CA GLY A 128 -1.69 0.85 12.49
C GLY A 128 -2.35 0.87 13.87
N GLY A 129 -1.65 1.38 14.87
CA GLY A 129 -2.19 1.63 16.19
C GLY A 129 -1.71 2.95 16.73
N SER A 130 -2.58 3.66 17.44
CA SER A 130 -2.23 4.87 18.17
C SER A 130 -2.82 4.85 19.57
N PHE A 131 -2.10 5.45 20.50
CA PHE A 131 -2.52 5.62 21.87
C PHE A 131 -2.13 7.02 22.34
N THR A 132 -3.05 7.67 23.05
CA THR A 132 -2.80 8.94 23.74
C THR A 132 -3.29 8.78 25.16
N GLY A 133 -2.40 8.89 26.11
CA GLY A 133 -2.68 8.76 27.55
C GLY A 133 -3.59 9.88 28.06
N GLU A 134 -4.07 9.69 29.28
CA GLU A 134 -4.95 10.64 29.96
C GLU A 134 -4.32 12.03 30.05
N GLY A 135 -5.08 13.06 29.68
CA GLY A 135 -4.65 14.46 29.70
C GLY A 135 -3.49 14.80 28.77
N ILE A 136 -2.96 13.89 27.99
CA ILE A 136 -1.90 14.17 27.01
C ILE A 136 -2.50 14.97 25.85
N ASN A 137 -1.78 16.04 25.43
CA ASN A 137 -2.21 16.93 24.35
C ASN A 137 -3.64 17.49 24.52
N SER A 138 -4.03 17.77 25.76
CA SER A 138 -5.34 18.30 26.11
C SER A 138 -5.24 19.54 26.99
N THR A 139 -6.29 20.37 27.01
CA THR A 139 -6.41 21.53 27.89
C THR A 139 -6.70 21.13 29.33
N THR A 140 -7.27 19.94 29.56
CA THR A 140 -7.63 19.44 30.88
C THR A 140 -6.83 18.17 31.22
N ALA A 141 -6.54 17.98 32.49
CA ALA A 141 -5.73 16.86 32.98
C ALA A 141 -6.49 15.52 32.92
N ASP A 142 -7.77 15.58 33.12
CA ASP A 142 -8.73 14.49 33.21
C ASP A 142 -9.38 14.11 31.84
N THR A 143 -8.81 14.60 30.73
CA THR A 143 -9.26 14.17 29.41
C THR A 143 -8.97 12.68 29.25
N PRO A 144 -10.01 11.85 29.02
CA PRO A 144 -9.80 10.41 28.92
C PRO A 144 -8.79 10.00 27.84
N SER A 145 -8.04 8.97 28.11
CA SER A 145 -7.13 8.35 27.14
C SER A 145 -7.89 7.89 25.89
N THR A 146 -7.20 7.83 24.79
CA THR A 146 -7.74 7.36 23.51
C THR A 146 -6.81 6.34 22.86
N ALA A 147 -7.41 5.32 22.28
CA ALA A 147 -6.68 4.33 21.49
C ALA A 147 -7.38 4.07 20.16
N SER A 148 -6.62 3.80 19.12
CA SER A 148 -7.18 3.34 17.85
C SER A 148 -6.33 2.23 17.26
N LEU A 149 -6.98 1.32 16.54
CA LEU A 149 -6.35 0.23 15.82
C LEU A 149 -7.00 0.13 14.44
N ASN A 150 -6.19 0.12 13.41
CA ASN A 150 -6.65 -0.09 12.05
C ASN A 150 -5.86 -1.22 11.38
N HIS A 151 -6.53 -1.94 10.51
CA HIS A 151 -5.93 -3.00 9.71
C HIS A 151 -6.44 -2.92 8.29
N SER A 152 -5.55 -2.99 7.33
CA SER A 152 -5.92 -3.06 5.92
C SER A 152 -5.10 -4.12 5.19
N GLU A 153 -5.76 -4.81 4.28
CA GLU A 153 -5.15 -5.83 3.44
C GLU A 153 -5.50 -5.60 1.98
N THR A 154 -4.54 -5.84 1.12
CA THR A 154 -4.74 -5.84 -0.32
C THR A 154 -4.14 -7.12 -0.89
N THR A 155 -4.95 -7.89 -1.58
CA THR A 155 -4.51 -9.02 -2.38
C THR A 155 -4.78 -8.71 -3.84
N ASN A 156 -3.76 -8.85 -4.66
CA ASN A 156 -3.88 -8.72 -6.12
C ASN A 156 -3.25 -9.94 -6.78
N TRP A 157 -3.95 -10.51 -7.74
CA TRP A 157 -3.38 -11.49 -8.63
C TRP A 157 -3.61 -11.10 -10.09
N THR A 158 -2.64 -11.43 -10.92
CA THR A 158 -2.68 -11.21 -12.36
C THR A 158 -2.21 -12.47 -13.07
N VAL A 159 -2.95 -12.90 -14.07
CA VAL A 159 -2.55 -13.98 -14.99
C VAL A 159 -2.52 -13.42 -16.40
N GLU A 160 -1.40 -13.58 -17.07
CA GLU A 160 -1.26 -13.21 -18.48
C GLU A 160 -0.82 -14.43 -19.28
N ASN A 161 -1.52 -14.67 -20.36
CA ASN A 161 -1.23 -15.74 -21.31
C ASN A 161 -0.82 -15.08 -22.63
N LEU A 162 0.38 -15.38 -23.10
CA LEU A 162 0.93 -14.81 -24.32
C LEU A 162 1.25 -15.95 -25.31
N LEU A 163 0.67 -15.88 -26.49
CA LEU A 163 1.04 -16.71 -27.61
C LEU A 163 1.79 -15.81 -28.61
N THR A 164 3.03 -16.15 -28.89
CA THR A 164 3.88 -15.38 -29.80
C THR A 164 4.35 -16.26 -30.94
N TYR A 165 4.17 -15.78 -32.15
CA TYR A 165 4.77 -16.37 -33.35
C TYR A 165 5.73 -15.37 -33.98
N ASP A 166 7.00 -15.73 -34.10
CA ASP A 166 8.06 -14.89 -34.62
C ASP A 166 8.87 -15.69 -35.63
N ARG A 167 8.81 -15.29 -36.91
CA ARG A 167 9.50 -16.02 -37.97
C ARG A 167 9.90 -15.11 -39.13
N THR A 168 11.06 -15.48 -39.70
CA THR A 168 11.58 -14.84 -40.92
C THR A 168 11.51 -15.82 -42.09
N PHE A 169 10.93 -15.38 -43.21
CA PHE A 169 10.80 -16.12 -44.47
C PHE A 169 11.47 -15.31 -45.57
N GLY A 170 12.74 -15.58 -45.85
CA GLY A 170 13.52 -14.80 -46.81
C GLY A 170 13.55 -13.30 -46.42
N LYS A 171 12.91 -12.46 -47.19
CA LYS A 171 12.81 -10.99 -46.90
C LYS A 171 11.65 -10.60 -45.99
N HIS A 172 10.79 -11.54 -45.62
CA HIS A 172 9.60 -11.29 -44.81
C HIS A 172 9.85 -11.65 -43.37
N GLN A 173 9.62 -10.71 -42.46
CA GLN A 173 9.66 -10.95 -41.01
C GLN A 173 8.24 -10.73 -40.46
N LEU A 174 7.73 -11.73 -39.76
CA LEU A 174 6.40 -11.70 -39.18
C LEU A 174 6.50 -11.96 -37.67
N ASN A 175 5.95 -11.03 -36.88
CA ASN A 175 5.75 -11.21 -35.44
C ASN A 175 4.28 -11.04 -35.13
N VAL A 176 3.67 -12.06 -34.57
CA VAL A 176 2.25 -12.05 -34.14
C VAL A 176 2.21 -12.36 -32.65
N VAL A 177 1.47 -11.55 -31.90
CA VAL A 177 1.24 -11.73 -30.47
C VAL A 177 -0.26 -11.76 -30.21
N GLY A 178 -0.72 -12.83 -29.58
CA GLY A 178 -2.03 -12.90 -28.93
C GLY A 178 -1.87 -12.91 -27.42
N MET A 179 -2.64 -12.12 -26.72
CA MET A 179 -2.61 -12.05 -25.25
C MET A 179 -4.03 -12.15 -24.69
N TYR A 180 -4.15 -12.92 -23.61
CA TYR A 180 -5.28 -12.89 -22.70
C TYR A 180 -4.76 -12.62 -21.29
N SER A 181 -5.33 -11.65 -20.61
CA SER A 181 -5.01 -11.39 -19.21
C SER A 181 -6.26 -11.24 -18.34
N ALA A 182 -6.12 -11.64 -17.09
CA ALA A 182 -7.13 -11.43 -16.06
C ALA A 182 -6.43 -11.01 -14.78
N GLU A 183 -7.02 -10.04 -14.09
CA GLU A 183 -6.55 -9.60 -12.78
C GLU A 183 -7.73 -9.39 -11.81
N GLN A 184 -7.44 -9.54 -10.54
CA GLN A 184 -8.38 -9.22 -9.49
C GLN A 184 -7.64 -8.57 -8.32
N THR A 185 -8.24 -7.51 -7.80
CA THR A 185 -7.80 -6.86 -6.57
C THR A 185 -8.91 -6.97 -5.53
N VAL A 186 -8.55 -7.40 -4.34
CA VAL A 186 -9.39 -7.38 -3.15
C VAL A 186 -8.73 -6.50 -2.11
N TYR A 187 -9.46 -5.53 -1.62
CA TYR A 187 -9.04 -4.63 -0.54
C TYR A 187 -10.03 -4.76 0.62
N THR A 188 -9.49 -4.92 1.82
CA THR A 188 -10.27 -4.90 3.06
C THR A 188 -9.65 -3.90 4.03
N ARG A 189 -10.48 -3.23 4.81
CA ARG A 189 -10.06 -2.37 5.90
C ARG A 189 -11.02 -2.51 7.08
N SER A 190 -10.47 -2.52 8.27
CA SER A 190 -11.18 -2.44 9.54
C SER A 190 -10.53 -1.40 10.45
N ASP A 191 -11.34 -0.78 11.32
CA ASP A 191 -10.90 0.27 12.22
C ASP A 191 -11.75 0.22 13.50
N VAL A 192 -11.10 0.36 14.65
CA VAL A 192 -11.75 0.45 15.95
C VAL A 192 -11.03 1.47 16.81
N ALA A 193 -11.78 2.28 17.53
CA ALA A 193 -11.25 3.23 18.50
C ALA A 193 -11.93 3.04 19.86
N GLY A 194 -11.18 3.29 20.93
CA GLY A 194 -11.67 3.23 22.30
C GLY A 194 -11.26 4.49 23.06
N ARG A 195 -12.05 4.85 24.05
CA ARG A 195 -11.78 5.93 24.99
C ARG A 195 -11.76 5.37 26.41
N ASP A 196 -10.99 6.03 27.25
CA ASP A 196 -10.87 5.67 28.68
C ASP A 196 -10.27 4.27 28.82
N ILE A 197 -9.01 4.16 28.42
CA ILE A 197 -8.25 2.92 28.55
C ILE A 197 -7.74 2.84 30.00
N PRO A 198 -8.13 1.81 30.75
CA PRO A 198 -7.96 1.76 32.23
C PRO A 198 -6.53 1.75 32.71
N ALA A 199 -5.58 1.42 31.87
CA ALA A 199 -4.16 1.44 32.19
C ALA A 199 -3.31 1.72 30.95
N GLU A 200 -2.31 2.61 31.07
CA GLU A 200 -1.44 3.01 29.95
C GLU A 200 -0.75 1.84 29.25
N TYR A 201 -0.37 0.77 29.99
CA TYR A 201 0.28 -0.40 29.40
C TYR A 201 -0.62 -1.20 28.44
N PHE A 202 -1.94 -0.99 28.47
CA PHE A 202 -2.84 -1.59 27.48
C PHE A 202 -2.71 -0.93 26.10
N GLN A 203 -2.42 0.37 26.08
CA GLN A 203 -2.26 1.15 24.85
C GLN A 203 -3.38 0.81 23.84
N PHE A 204 -3.04 0.61 22.56
CA PHE A 204 -3.98 0.18 21.54
C PHE A 204 -4.10 -1.35 21.38
N TYR A 205 -3.35 -2.13 22.17
CA TYR A 205 -3.37 -3.59 22.05
C TYR A 205 -4.59 -4.23 22.68
N ASN A 206 -5.24 -3.55 23.62
CA ASN A 206 -6.38 -4.10 24.36
C ASN A 206 -7.56 -3.14 24.43
N ILE A 207 -7.97 -2.58 23.26
CA ILE A 207 -9.09 -1.63 23.17
C ILE A 207 -10.40 -2.21 23.71
N GLY A 208 -10.59 -3.53 23.67
CA GLY A 208 -11.77 -4.19 24.21
C GLY A 208 -11.96 -4.05 25.72
N ARG A 209 -10.97 -3.50 26.45
CA ARG A 209 -11.04 -3.18 27.87
C ARG A 209 -11.29 -1.71 28.17
N ALA A 210 -11.55 -0.88 27.14
CA ALA A 210 -11.91 0.50 27.35
C ALA A 210 -13.14 0.62 28.26
N GLU A 211 -13.06 1.48 29.27
CA GLU A 211 -14.17 1.76 30.20
C GLU A 211 -15.14 2.78 29.63
N GLY A 212 -14.67 3.60 28.69
CA GLY A 212 -15.49 4.52 27.94
C GLY A 212 -16.07 3.90 26.66
N THR A 213 -16.30 4.74 25.66
CA THR A 213 -16.95 4.33 24.41
C THR A 213 -15.99 3.60 23.49
N ILE A 214 -16.39 2.43 22.99
CA ILE A 214 -15.75 1.76 21.86
C ILE A 214 -16.51 2.13 20.59
N THR A 215 -15.81 2.65 19.60
CA THR A 215 -16.39 3.17 18.36
C THR A 215 -15.86 2.43 17.18
N VAL A 216 -16.75 2.07 16.26
CA VAL A 216 -16.42 1.60 14.92
C VAL A 216 -16.88 2.67 13.94
N ASN A 217 -15.97 3.24 13.17
CA ASN A 217 -16.34 4.18 12.13
C ASN A 217 -16.75 3.42 10.86
N PRO A 218 -18.04 3.44 10.46
CA PRO A 218 -18.50 2.72 9.27
C PRO A 218 -17.75 3.12 8.00
N ASP A 219 -17.33 4.37 7.86
CA ASP A 219 -16.60 4.86 6.68
C ASP A 219 -15.19 4.27 6.55
N ASN A 220 -14.63 3.78 7.66
CA ASN A 220 -13.35 3.12 7.72
C ASN A 220 -13.43 1.59 7.55
N TRP A 221 -14.64 1.02 7.57
CA TRP A 221 -14.85 -0.39 7.24
C TRP A 221 -15.14 -0.52 5.76
N ASN A 222 -14.22 -1.16 5.05
CA ASN A 222 -14.30 -1.19 3.61
C ASN A 222 -13.95 -2.58 3.06
N TYR A 223 -14.76 -3.03 2.12
CA TYR A 223 -14.50 -4.19 1.29
C TYR A 223 -14.67 -3.80 -0.17
N GLN A 224 -13.61 -3.86 -0.93
CA GLN A 224 -13.64 -3.58 -2.36
C GLN A 224 -13.07 -4.76 -3.11
N LYS A 225 -13.78 -5.18 -4.15
CA LYS A 225 -13.33 -6.21 -5.08
C LYS A 225 -13.50 -5.70 -6.49
N SER A 226 -12.42 -5.71 -7.25
CA SER A 226 -12.44 -5.31 -8.66
C SER A 226 -11.64 -6.30 -9.51
N GLY A 227 -12.05 -6.45 -10.76
CA GLY A 227 -11.37 -7.27 -11.75
C GLY A 227 -11.30 -6.59 -13.09
N LEU A 228 -10.26 -6.91 -13.83
CA LEU A 228 -10.04 -6.51 -15.21
C LEU A 228 -9.74 -7.76 -16.03
N MET A 229 -10.27 -7.81 -17.24
CA MET A 229 -10.01 -8.85 -18.22
C MET A 229 -9.65 -8.20 -19.54
N SER A 230 -8.63 -8.71 -20.22
CA SER A 230 -8.13 -8.09 -21.45
C SER A 230 -7.80 -9.12 -22.49
N TRP A 231 -8.12 -8.79 -23.74
CA TRP A 231 -7.66 -9.49 -24.96
C TRP A 231 -6.85 -8.52 -25.80
N MET A 232 -5.75 -8.98 -26.36
CA MET A 232 -4.95 -8.19 -27.28
C MET A 232 -4.43 -9.06 -28.42
N GLY A 233 -4.51 -8.53 -29.63
CA GLY A 233 -3.84 -9.05 -30.81
C GLY A 233 -2.93 -7.99 -31.43
N ARG A 234 -1.71 -8.36 -31.75
CA ARG A 234 -0.75 -7.51 -32.46
C ARG A 234 -0.08 -8.26 -33.58
N VAL A 235 0.02 -7.63 -34.72
CA VAL A 235 0.76 -8.12 -35.87
C VAL A 235 1.79 -7.07 -36.26
N MET A 236 3.04 -7.49 -36.37
CA MET A 236 4.13 -6.71 -36.91
C MET A 236 4.68 -7.44 -38.13
N TYR A 237 4.76 -6.75 -39.25
CA TYR A 237 5.28 -7.28 -40.49
C TYR A 237 6.36 -6.36 -41.03
N THR A 238 7.50 -6.93 -41.39
CA THR A 238 8.63 -6.19 -42.00
C THR A 238 9.02 -6.88 -43.29
N TYR A 239 9.13 -6.10 -44.36
CA TYR A 239 9.63 -6.56 -45.64
C TYR A 239 10.96 -5.92 -45.97
N ASP A 240 11.98 -6.77 -46.29
CA ASP A 240 13.31 -6.40 -46.73
C ASP A 240 14.02 -5.40 -45.78
N ASN A 241 13.72 -5.44 -44.45
CA ASN A 241 14.15 -4.48 -43.44
C ASN A 241 13.86 -3.01 -43.79
N ARG A 242 12.94 -2.76 -44.73
CA ARG A 242 12.68 -1.45 -45.32
C ARG A 242 11.26 -0.96 -45.09
N TYR A 243 10.29 -1.85 -45.20
CA TYR A 243 8.88 -1.52 -45.02
C TYR A 243 8.36 -2.24 -43.81
N MET A 244 7.80 -1.48 -42.87
CA MET A 244 7.23 -1.99 -41.61
C MET A 244 5.78 -1.61 -41.50
N LEU A 245 4.95 -2.59 -41.15
CA LEU A 245 3.54 -2.40 -40.83
C LEU A 245 3.27 -3.00 -39.44
N MET A 246 2.56 -2.27 -38.59
CA MET A 246 2.10 -2.75 -37.30
C MET A 246 0.63 -2.46 -37.13
N ALA A 247 -0.12 -3.43 -36.66
CA ALA A 247 -1.50 -3.26 -36.24
C ALA A 247 -1.69 -3.90 -34.88
N THR A 248 -2.42 -3.24 -34.00
CA THR A 248 -2.76 -3.73 -32.66
C THR A 248 -4.24 -3.50 -32.41
N VAL A 249 -4.88 -4.47 -31.81
CA VAL A 249 -6.26 -4.34 -31.31
C VAL A 249 -6.29 -4.86 -29.87
N ARG A 250 -6.99 -4.13 -28.99
CA ARG A 250 -7.15 -4.52 -27.59
C ARG A 250 -8.60 -4.32 -27.14
N ALA A 251 -9.11 -5.27 -26.38
CA ALA A 251 -10.41 -5.19 -25.75
C ALA A 251 -10.25 -5.42 -24.25
N ASP A 252 -10.74 -4.49 -23.44
CA ASP A 252 -10.66 -4.51 -21.98
C ASP A 252 -12.07 -4.51 -21.37
N ALA A 253 -12.27 -5.35 -20.35
CA ALA A 253 -13.48 -5.36 -19.55
C ALA A 253 -13.16 -5.08 -18.08
N SER A 254 -13.85 -4.11 -17.51
CA SER A 254 -13.68 -3.75 -16.09
C SER A 254 -14.96 -4.02 -15.30
N SER A 255 -14.81 -4.68 -14.14
CA SER A 255 -15.91 -4.91 -13.21
C SER A 255 -16.41 -3.63 -12.53
N ARG A 256 -15.68 -2.52 -12.66
CA ARG A 256 -16.06 -1.20 -12.09
C ARG A 256 -17.07 -0.44 -12.95
N LEU A 257 -17.27 -0.90 -14.18
CA LEU A 257 -18.21 -0.30 -15.10
C LEU A 257 -19.60 -0.94 -14.98
N ALA A 258 -20.62 -0.22 -15.35
CA ALA A 258 -22.01 -0.68 -15.31
C ALA A 258 -22.21 -1.92 -16.18
N LYS A 259 -23.13 -2.80 -15.76
CA LYS A 259 -23.48 -3.99 -16.52
C LYS A 259 -23.92 -3.63 -17.95
N GLY A 260 -23.34 -4.29 -18.93
CA GLY A 260 -23.57 -4.01 -20.35
C GLY A 260 -22.59 -3.00 -20.96
N HIS A 261 -21.82 -2.27 -20.15
CA HIS A 261 -20.82 -1.29 -20.60
C HIS A 261 -19.40 -1.63 -20.12
N GLN A 262 -19.16 -2.88 -19.83
CA GLN A 262 -17.89 -3.32 -19.23
C GLN A 262 -16.76 -3.47 -20.25
N TRP A 263 -17.09 -3.74 -21.52
CA TRP A 263 -16.12 -3.96 -22.58
C TRP A 263 -15.89 -2.71 -23.41
N HIS A 264 -14.61 -2.40 -23.62
CA HIS A 264 -14.16 -1.35 -24.52
C HIS A 264 -13.04 -1.87 -25.41
N THR A 265 -13.08 -1.50 -26.68
CA THR A 265 -12.10 -1.93 -27.70
C THR A 265 -11.31 -0.73 -28.19
N TYR A 266 -10.03 -0.92 -28.33
CA TYR A 266 -9.06 0.08 -28.77
C TYR A 266 -8.25 -0.47 -29.94
N PRO A 267 -8.09 0.30 -31.05
CA PRO A 267 -7.21 -0.03 -32.16
C PRO A 267 -5.75 0.23 -31.84
#